data_88dc474cdcacadd4ecbed45b9ef036af
#
_entry.id   88dc474cdcacadd4ecbed45b9ef036af
#
_cell.length_a   1.000
_cell.length_b   1.000
_cell.length_c   1.000
_cell.angle_alpha   90.00
_cell.angle_beta   90.00
_cell.angle_gamma   90.00
#
_symmetry.space_group_name_H-M   'P 1'
#
loop_
_entity.id
_entity.type
_entity.pdbx_description
1 polymer ?
#
loop_
_entity_poly.entity_id
_entity_poly.type
_entity_poly.pdbx_seq_one_letter_code
_entity_poly.pdbx_strand_id
1 'polypeptide(L)'
;KLIEDNPEKVVIWLSPSEYIFKTQLESLKRNDPEFPLENVHFYTYAKLMCCTQAQLGEIAAQKPAYIILDEFHRAGAECWGESTVALLKLCPDAKLLGLTATNIRYLDNNRDMAEELFDNRVASNMTLGEAVVRGILPAPKYVTTVYQYQKALAKYQARVDNLRTPGIQDVNQKYLDALRRALEQADGLDRVFAHHITNKSGKYIVFCANK
;
A
#
# COMPACT_ATOMS: atom_id res chain seq x y z
N LYS A 1 20.42 9.24 -9.15
CA LYS A 1 21.77 9.35 -8.56
C LYS A 1 22.49 8.00 -8.51
N LEU A 2 21.96 6.95 -7.79
CA LEU A 2 22.60 5.63 -7.69
C LEU A 2 22.92 5.02 -9.08
N ILE A 3 21.94 5.04 -10.00
CA ILE A 3 22.05 4.48 -11.35
C ILE A 3 22.94 5.37 -12.22
N GLU A 4 22.76 6.68 -12.18
CA GLU A 4 23.57 7.66 -12.92
C GLU A 4 25.06 7.57 -12.58
N ASP A 5 25.38 7.41 -11.28
CA ASP A 5 26.77 7.29 -10.81
C ASP A 5 27.39 5.91 -11.09
N ASN A 6 26.59 4.93 -11.49
CA ASN A 6 27.03 3.54 -11.75
C ASN A 6 26.29 2.94 -12.95
N PRO A 7 26.37 3.54 -14.15
CA PRO A 7 25.60 3.12 -15.31
C PRO A 7 25.96 1.71 -15.80
N GLU A 8 27.18 1.28 -15.53
CA GLU A 8 27.70 -0.04 -15.92
C GLU A 8 27.23 -1.18 -15.00
N LYS A 9 26.66 -0.87 -13.85
CA LYS A 9 26.27 -1.89 -12.88
C LYS A 9 24.84 -2.36 -13.10
N VAL A 10 24.66 -3.67 -13.00
CA VAL A 10 23.34 -4.27 -13.07
C VAL A 10 22.53 -3.92 -11.82
N VAL A 11 21.32 -3.42 -12.05
CA VAL A 11 20.33 -3.09 -11.01
C VAL A 11 19.08 -3.91 -11.24
N ILE A 12 18.64 -4.64 -10.23
CA ILE A 12 17.32 -5.27 -10.21
C ILE A 12 16.37 -4.38 -9.42
N TRP A 13 15.26 -4.01 -10.04
CA TRP A 13 14.23 -3.19 -9.40
C TRP A 13 12.92 -3.97 -9.31
N LEU A 14 12.49 -4.28 -8.07
CA LEU A 14 11.24 -4.97 -7.77
C LEU A 14 10.17 -3.95 -7.38
N SER A 15 8.97 -4.08 -7.95
CA SER A 15 7.84 -3.21 -7.66
C SER A 15 6.52 -4.00 -7.63
N PRO A 16 5.45 -3.48 -6.99
CA PRO A 16 4.17 -4.17 -6.92
C PRO A 16 3.48 -4.39 -8.25
N SER A 17 3.69 -3.50 -9.24
CA SER A 17 3.01 -3.60 -10.53
C SER A 17 3.82 -2.97 -11.68
N GLU A 18 3.56 -3.43 -12.91
CA GLU A 18 4.14 -2.86 -14.13
C GLU A 18 3.69 -1.41 -14.36
N TYR A 19 2.49 -1.04 -13.91
CA TYR A 19 1.99 0.33 -14.04
C TYR A 19 2.87 1.33 -13.27
N ILE A 20 3.29 0.95 -12.07
CA ILE A 20 4.18 1.78 -11.25
C ILE A 20 5.52 1.97 -11.98
N PHE A 21 6.11 0.93 -12.54
CA PHE A 21 7.33 1.06 -13.35
C PHE A 21 7.16 2.02 -14.51
N LYS A 22 6.09 1.84 -15.30
CA LYS A 22 5.84 2.69 -16.47
C LYS A 22 5.76 4.17 -16.08
N THR A 23 5.00 4.47 -15.02
CA THR A 23 4.84 5.84 -14.52
C THR A 23 6.16 6.42 -14.01
N GLN A 24 6.97 5.63 -13.31
CA GLN A 24 8.29 6.05 -12.83
C GLN A 24 9.26 6.27 -14.00
N LEU A 25 9.29 5.36 -14.98
CA LEU A 25 10.12 5.48 -16.18
C LEU A 25 9.74 6.71 -17.02
N GLU A 26 8.44 6.95 -17.21
CA GLU A 26 7.97 8.14 -17.93
C GLU A 26 8.38 9.43 -17.22
N SER A 27 8.31 9.43 -15.88
CA SER A 27 8.77 10.56 -15.08
C SER A 27 10.27 10.78 -15.18
N LEU A 28 11.06 9.70 -15.09
CA LEU A 28 12.51 9.78 -15.24
C LEU A 28 12.90 10.31 -16.62
N LYS A 29 12.36 9.73 -17.70
CA LYS A 29 12.64 10.15 -19.07
C LYS A 29 12.16 11.56 -19.40
N ARG A 30 11.14 12.06 -18.72
CA ARG A 30 10.67 13.44 -18.86
C ARG A 30 11.67 14.42 -18.27
N ASN A 31 12.27 14.07 -17.13
CA ASN A 31 13.23 14.91 -16.43
C ASN A 31 14.65 14.78 -17.00
N ASP A 32 15.01 13.59 -17.46
CA ASP A 32 16.28 13.27 -18.08
C ASP A 32 16.08 12.22 -19.18
N PRO A 33 15.98 12.66 -20.47
CA PRO A 33 15.80 11.75 -21.60
C PRO A 33 16.95 10.74 -21.79
N GLU A 34 18.15 11.08 -21.34
CA GLU A 34 19.38 10.26 -21.47
C GLU A 34 19.67 9.43 -20.22
N PHE A 35 18.70 9.35 -19.28
CA PHE A 35 18.87 8.56 -18.06
C PHE A 35 19.24 7.11 -18.38
N PRO A 36 20.38 6.59 -17.85
CA PRO A 36 20.91 5.28 -18.22
C PRO A 36 20.07 4.16 -17.62
N LEU A 37 19.34 3.43 -18.46
CA LEU A 37 18.46 2.33 -18.07
C LEU A 37 18.87 0.97 -18.63
N GLU A 38 19.95 0.89 -19.41
CA GLU A 38 20.38 -0.30 -20.13
C GLU A 38 20.63 -1.49 -19.20
N ASN A 39 21.17 -1.23 -18.02
CA ASN A 39 21.49 -2.23 -17.00
C ASN A 39 20.46 -2.29 -15.86
N VAL A 40 19.28 -1.69 -16.03
CA VAL A 40 18.19 -1.73 -15.05
C VAL A 40 17.13 -2.74 -15.46
N HIS A 41 16.99 -3.81 -14.70
CA HIS A 41 16.04 -4.88 -14.95
C HIS A 41 14.86 -4.78 -13.99
N PHE A 42 13.65 -4.59 -14.54
CA PHE A 42 12.42 -4.43 -13.78
C PHE A 42 11.66 -5.73 -13.67
N TYR A 43 11.27 -6.09 -12.43
CA TYR A 43 10.40 -7.23 -12.16
C TYR A 43 9.28 -6.82 -11.19
N THR A 44 8.12 -7.44 -11.33
CA THR A 44 7.09 -7.33 -10.30
C THR A 44 7.27 -8.44 -9.27
N TYR A 45 6.85 -8.20 -8.01
CA TYR A 45 6.81 -9.27 -6.99
C TYR A 45 5.98 -10.46 -7.45
N ALA A 46 4.85 -10.20 -8.14
CA ALA A 46 4.00 -11.25 -8.69
C ALA A 46 4.71 -12.11 -9.75
N LYS A 47 5.53 -11.48 -10.63
CA LYS A 47 6.32 -12.21 -11.61
C LYS A 47 7.38 -13.07 -10.92
N LEU A 48 8.04 -12.51 -9.91
CA LEU A 48 9.06 -13.24 -9.13
C LEU A 48 8.48 -14.47 -8.44
N MET A 49 7.27 -14.35 -7.87
CA MET A 49 6.55 -15.46 -7.26
C MET A 49 6.27 -16.62 -8.22
N CYS A 50 6.07 -16.32 -9.51
CA CYS A 50 5.86 -17.33 -10.55
C CYS A 50 7.15 -17.94 -11.11
N CYS A 51 8.34 -17.45 -10.70
CA CYS A 51 9.62 -17.95 -11.17
C CYS A 51 9.95 -19.29 -10.51
N THR A 52 10.47 -20.22 -11.32
CA THR A 52 11.12 -21.44 -10.81
C THR A 52 12.48 -21.10 -10.20
N GLN A 53 13.06 -22.03 -9.43
CA GLN A 53 14.41 -21.86 -8.89
C GLN A 53 15.46 -21.63 -9.98
N ALA A 54 15.31 -22.31 -11.13
CA ALA A 54 16.20 -22.10 -12.28
C ALA A 54 16.13 -20.66 -12.82
N GLN A 55 14.92 -20.13 -12.97
CA GLN A 55 14.71 -18.74 -13.41
C GLN A 55 15.22 -17.71 -12.41
N LEU A 56 15.06 -17.96 -11.10
CA LEU A 56 15.68 -17.11 -10.07
C LEU A 56 17.21 -17.16 -10.17
N GLY A 57 17.78 -18.34 -10.46
CA GLY A 57 19.20 -18.50 -10.73
C GLY A 57 19.68 -17.72 -11.96
N GLU A 58 18.90 -17.67 -13.04
CA GLU A 58 19.21 -16.87 -14.23
C GLU A 58 19.20 -15.35 -13.92
N ILE A 59 18.25 -14.91 -13.09
CA ILE A 59 18.21 -13.52 -12.63
C ILE A 59 19.47 -13.22 -11.78
N ALA A 60 19.81 -14.09 -10.86
CA ALA A 60 21.00 -13.92 -10.02
C ALA A 60 22.32 -14.01 -10.79
N ALA A 61 22.36 -14.80 -11.88
CA ALA A 61 23.53 -14.93 -12.75
C ALA A 61 23.91 -13.60 -13.45
N GLN A 62 23.02 -12.62 -13.50
CA GLN A 62 23.30 -11.27 -13.97
C GLN A 62 24.22 -10.49 -13.01
N LYS A 63 24.50 -11.04 -11.81
CA LYS A 63 25.35 -10.46 -10.76
C LYS A 63 24.96 -9.01 -10.43
N PRO A 64 23.72 -8.76 -9.98
CA PRO A 64 23.29 -7.41 -9.69
C PRO A 64 24.16 -6.79 -8.58
N ALA A 65 24.62 -5.56 -8.83
CA ALA A 65 25.29 -4.78 -7.80
C ALA A 65 24.31 -4.18 -6.79
N TYR A 66 23.08 -3.94 -7.25
CA TYR A 66 22.01 -3.35 -6.43
C TYR A 66 20.69 -4.07 -6.67
N ILE A 67 19.93 -4.25 -5.59
CA ILE A 67 18.54 -4.70 -5.63
C ILE A 67 17.68 -3.65 -4.93
N ILE A 68 16.74 -3.06 -5.67
CA ILE A 68 15.82 -2.05 -5.18
C ILE A 68 14.46 -2.71 -4.93
N LEU A 69 13.94 -2.59 -3.71
CA LEU A 69 12.62 -3.09 -3.30
C LEU A 69 11.68 -1.89 -3.13
N ASP A 70 10.87 -1.61 -4.14
CA ASP A 70 9.85 -0.56 -4.08
C ASP A 70 8.61 -1.10 -3.37
N GLU A 71 8.05 -0.30 -2.45
CA GLU A 71 6.99 -0.73 -1.54
C GLU A 71 7.36 -2.03 -0.80
N PHE A 72 8.56 -2.06 -0.22
CA PHE A 72 9.15 -3.28 0.36
C PHE A 72 8.31 -3.91 1.49
N HIS A 73 7.38 -3.16 2.11
CA HIS A 73 6.43 -3.73 3.05
C HIS A 73 5.60 -4.88 2.43
N ARG A 74 5.45 -4.91 1.10
CA ARG A 74 4.76 -5.97 0.38
C ARG A 74 5.58 -7.25 0.28
N ALA A 75 6.91 -7.16 0.34
CA ALA A 75 7.78 -8.34 0.36
C ALA A 75 7.58 -9.22 1.62
N GLY A 76 6.94 -8.70 2.67
CA GLY A 76 6.53 -9.47 3.84
C GLY A 76 5.26 -10.31 3.66
N ALA A 77 4.53 -10.22 2.52
CA ALA A 77 3.37 -11.07 2.27
C ALA A 77 3.81 -12.53 2.07
N GLU A 78 3.06 -13.48 2.62
CA GLU A 78 3.40 -14.92 2.65
C GLU A 78 3.90 -15.45 1.30
N CYS A 79 3.17 -15.17 0.21
CA CYS A 79 3.53 -15.67 -1.11
C CYS A 79 4.65 -14.88 -1.81
N TRP A 80 4.73 -13.56 -1.59
CA TRP A 80 5.73 -12.72 -2.27
C TRP A 80 7.08 -12.72 -1.55
N GLY A 81 7.05 -12.91 -0.24
CA GLY A 81 8.24 -12.90 0.61
C GLY A 81 9.19 -14.04 0.29
N GLU A 82 8.69 -15.26 0.11
CA GLU A 82 9.51 -16.43 -0.15
C GLU A 82 10.40 -16.28 -1.38
N SER A 83 9.82 -15.87 -2.51
CA SER A 83 10.56 -15.68 -3.77
C SER A 83 11.53 -14.51 -3.70
N THR A 84 11.15 -13.44 -2.99
CA THR A 84 12.04 -12.29 -2.77
C THR A 84 13.24 -12.70 -1.93
N VAL A 85 13.01 -13.37 -0.80
CA VAL A 85 14.08 -13.87 0.07
C VAL A 85 14.98 -14.88 -0.66
N ALA A 86 14.39 -15.77 -1.50
CA ALA A 86 15.14 -16.70 -2.31
C ALA A 86 16.08 -15.97 -3.28
N LEU A 87 15.61 -14.93 -3.98
CA LEU A 87 16.45 -14.12 -4.85
C LEU A 87 17.59 -13.43 -4.07
N LEU A 88 17.27 -12.82 -2.91
CA LEU A 88 18.26 -12.14 -2.07
C LEU A 88 19.37 -13.11 -1.62
N LYS A 89 19.00 -14.35 -1.25
CA LYS A 89 19.97 -15.38 -0.89
C LYS A 89 20.89 -15.79 -2.05
N LEU A 90 20.40 -15.73 -3.27
CA LEU A 90 21.20 -16.00 -4.48
C LEU A 90 22.11 -14.83 -4.87
N CYS A 91 21.87 -13.63 -4.32
CA CYS A 91 22.64 -12.41 -4.62
C CYS A 91 23.25 -11.81 -3.33
N PRO A 92 24.10 -12.54 -2.59
CA PRO A 92 24.59 -12.09 -1.27
C PRO A 92 25.46 -10.82 -1.33
N ASP A 93 26.10 -10.57 -2.46
CA ASP A 93 26.98 -9.41 -2.66
C ASP A 93 26.22 -8.15 -3.11
N ALA A 94 24.95 -8.28 -3.50
CA ALA A 94 24.15 -7.17 -3.94
C ALA A 94 23.80 -6.23 -2.77
N LYS A 95 23.96 -4.92 -2.98
CA LYS A 95 23.50 -3.92 -2.01
C LYS A 95 21.99 -3.75 -2.12
N LEU A 96 21.31 -3.78 -0.99
CA LEU A 96 19.87 -3.70 -0.91
C LEU A 96 19.41 -2.27 -0.58
N LEU A 97 18.42 -1.77 -1.33
CA LEU A 97 17.74 -0.49 -1.09
C LEU A 97 16.24 -0.73 -1.01
N GLY A 98 15.62 -0.33 0.09
CA GLY A 98 14.16 -0.39 0.28
C GLY A 98 13.53 0.98 0.23
N LEU A 99 12.39 1.10 -0.46
CA LEU A 99 11.55 2.28 -0.54
C LEU A 99 10.13 1.91 -0.08
N THR A 100 9.57 2.66 0.85
CA THR A 100 8.18 2.46 1.29
C THR A 100 7.64 3.70 2.00
N ALA A 101 6.34 3.91 1.92
CA ALA A 101 5.64 4.90 2.75
C ALA A 101 5.38 4.39 4.18
N THR A 102 5.34 3.06 4.37
CA THR A 102 5.10 2.41 5.67
C THR A 102 5.93 1.15 5.78
N ASN A 103 6.76 1.04 6.82
CA ASN A 103 7.55 -0.16 7.09
C ASN A 103 6.79 -1.21 7.92
N ILE A 104 5.75 -0.79 8.67
CA ILE A 104 4.96 -1.66 9.53
C ILE A 104 3.79 -2.29 8.78
N ARG A 105 3.66 -3.59 8.87
CA ARG A 105 2.51 -4.37 8.38
C ARG A 105 1.48 -4.55 9.50
N TYR A 106 0.63 -3.56 9.71
CA TYR A 106 -0.34 -3.55 10.83
C TYR A 106 -1.33 -4.74 10.83
N LEU A 107 -1.71 -5.24 9.66
CA LEU A 107 -2.62 -6.39 9.52
C LEU A 107 -1.92 -7.76 9.62
N ASP A 108 -0.61 -7.76 9.82
CA ASP A 108 0.24 -8.94 9.88
C ASP A 108 1.08 -8.87 11.18
N ASN A 109 0.41 -8.90 12.32
CA ASN A 109 0.99 -8.85 13.66
C ASN A 109 1.99 -7.70 13.89
N ASN A 110 1.79 -6.56 13.24
CA ASN A 110 2.67 -5.38 13.31
C ASN A 110 4.14 -5.69 12.94
N ARG A 111 4.36 -6.58 11.98
CA ARG A 111 5.71 -6.90 11.50
C ARG A 111 6.41 -5.65 10.99
N ASP A 112 7.63 -5.41 11.45
CA ASP A 112 8.48 -4.34 10.94
C ASP A 112 9.40 -4.86 9.82
N MET A 113 9.08 -4.47 8.59
CA MET A 113 9.82 -4.92 7.41
C MET A 113 11.19 -4.23 7.27
N ALA A 114 11.41 -3.09 7.94
CA ALA A 114 12.72 -2.45 7.99
C ALA A 114 13.67 -3.25 8.89
N GLU A 115 13.17 -3.81 10.00
CA GLU A 115 13.94 -4.72 10.85
C GLU A 115 14.25 -6.02 10.11
N GLU A 116 13.24 -6.65 9.51
CA GLU A 116 13.37 -7.98 8.90
C GLU A 116 14.27 -8.01 7.65
N LEU A 117 14.25 -6.97 6.82
CA LEU A 117 14.98 -6.94 5.55
C LEU A 117 16.25 -6.09 5.58
N PHE A 118 16.35 -5.14 6.51
CA PHE A 118 17.40 -4.12 6.48
C PHE A 118 18.09 -3.92 7.85
N ASP A 119 17.85 -4.77 8.85
CA ASP A 119 18.39 -4.64 10.21
C ASP A 119 18.17 -3.24 10.81
N ASN A 120 17.02 -2.64 10.54
CA ASN A 120 16.69 -1.25 10.93
C ASN A 120 17.66 -0.18 10.39
N ARG A 121 18.37 -0.45 9.31
CA ARG A 121 19.24 0.54 8.66
C ARG A 121 18.42 1.51 7.82
N VAL A 122 17.92 2.55 8.45
CA VAL A 122 17.08 3.57 7.81
C VAL A 122 17.94 4.76 7.42
N ALA A 123 18.11 4.99 6.11
CA ALA A 123 18.87 6.11 5.56
C ALA A 123 18.10 7.44 5.60
N SER A 124 16.78 7.38 5.42
CA SER A 124 15.90 8.55 5.46
C SER A 124 14.51 8.14 5.92
N ASN A 125 13.92 8.93 6.79
CA ASN A 125 12.53 8.77 7.24
C ASN A 125 11.88 10.14 7.33
N MET A 126 10.66 10.25 6.79
CA MET A 126 9.84 11.45 6.88
C MET A 126 8.41 11.05 7.21
N THR A 127 7.90 11.51 8.31
CA THR A 127 6.49 11.30 8.69
C THR A 127 5.56 12.22 7.90
N LEU A 128 4.28 11.82 7.77
CA LEU A 128 3.26 12.69 7.16
C LEU A 128 3.18 14.05 7.86
N GLY A 129 3.22 14.06 9.19
CA GLY A 129 3.21 15.29 9.97
C GLY A 129 4.38 16.21 9.64
N GLU A 130 5.59 15.65 9.55
CA GLU A 130 6.78 16.38 9.16
C GLU A 130 6.69 16.94 7.73
N ALA A 131 6.19 16.14 6.78
CA ALA A 131 6.01 16.57 5.40
C ALA A 131 4.99 17.73 5.29
N VAL A 132 3.94 17.73 6.11
CA VAL A 132 2.96 18.82 6.18
C VAL A 132 3.59 20.07 6.82
N VAL A 133 4.29 19.94 7.94
CA VAL A 133 4.94 21.06 8.62
C VAL A 133 6.01 21.72 7.74
N ARG A 134 6.75 20.94 6.96
CA ARG A 134 7.74 21.44 5.98
C ARG A 134 7.12 22.00 4.70
N GLY A 135 5.80 21.97 4.54
CA GLY A 135 5.11 22.43 3.32
C GLY A 135 5.33 21.56 2.08
N ILE A 136 5.85 20.35 2.23
CA ILE A 136 6.06 19.38 1.14
C ILE A 136 4.72 18.80 0.69
N LEU A 137 3.83 18.53 1.67
CA LEU A 137 2.48 18.03 1.42
C LEU A 137 1.46 19.00 2.04
N PRO A 138 0.31 19.21 1.38
CA PRO A 138 -0.80 19.92 1.99
C PRO A 138 -1.38 19.10 3.14
N ALA A 139 -1.90 19.77 4.17
CA ALA A 139 -2.60 19.09 5.25
C ALA A 139 -3.84 18.34 4.70
N PRO A 140 -3.95 17.02 4.90
CA PRO A 140 -5.08 16.25 4.39
C PRO A 140 -6.34 16.57 5.22
N LYS A 141 -7.48 16.70 4.53
CA LYS A 141 -8.79 16.77 5.16
C LYS A 141 -9.46 15.41 5.05
N TYR A 142 -9.63 14.72 6.17
CA TYR A 142 -10.31 13.43 6.22
C TYR A 142 -11.81 13.64 6.43
N VAL A 143 -12.61 12.96 5.61
CA VAL A 143 -14.06 12.88 5.76
C VAL A 143 -14.46 11.42 5.76
N THR A 144 -15.06 10.98 6.87
CA THR A 144 -15.58 9.61 6.99
C THR A 144 -17.09 9.65 6.90
N THR A 145 -17.67 8.85 6.02
CA THR A 145 -19.12 8.75 5.84
C THR A 145 -19.57 7.29 5.70
N VAL A 146 -20.77 7.01 6.17
CA VAL A 146 -21.43 5.71 5.99
C VAL A 146 -22.72 5.95 5.20
N TYR A 147 -22.81 5.44 3.99
CA TYR A 147 -23.96 5.65 3.11
C TYR A 147 -24.70 4.37 2.70
N GLN A 148 -24.09 3.19 2.86
CA GLN A 148 -24.72 1.89 2.61
C GLN A 148 -24.84 1.10 3.89
N TYR A 149 -25.92 1.29 4.61
CA TYR A 149 -26.16 0.66 5.91
C TYR A 149 -27.32 -0.35 5.93
N GLN A 150 -28.17 -0.36 4.88
CA GLN A 150 -29.40 -1.16 4.87
C GLN A 150 -29.13 -2.66 5.06
N LYS A 151 -28.11 -3.19 4.37
CA LYS A 151 -27.73 -4.60 4.51
C LYS A 151 -27.19 -4.93 5.89
N ALA A 152 -26.41 -4.01 6.48
CA ALA A 152 -25.87 -4.17 7.83
C ALA A 152 -27.01 -4.11 8.86
N LEU A 153 -27.92 -3.15 8.73
CA LEU A 153 -29.11 -3.05 9.57
C LEU A 153 -29.98 -4.30 9.50
N ALA A 154 -30.26 -4.82 8.30
CA ALA A 154 -31.03 -6.06 8.13
C ALA A 154 -30.35 -7.25 8.82
N LYS A 155 -29.02 -7.36 8.72
CA LYS A 155 -28.24 -8.41 9.41
C LYS A 155 -28.29 -8.28 10.92
N TYR A 156 -28.22 -7.05 11.46
CA TYR A 156 -28.34 -6.82 12.90
C TYR A 156 -29.76 -7.04 13.37
N GLN A 157 -30.80 -6.65 12.61
CA GLN A 157 -32.18 -6.94 12.92
C GLN A 157 -32.42 -8.46 13.07
N ALA A 158 -31.97 -9.24 12.06
CA ALA A 158 -32.08 -10.69 12.13
C ALA A 158 -31.38 -11.30 13.35
N ARG A 159 -30.27 -10.71 13.81
CA ARG A 159 -29.60 -11.16 15.05
C ARG A 159 -30.42 -10.84 16.28
N VAL A 160 -31.00 -9.64 16.37
CA VAL A 160 -31.84 -9.23 17.48
C VAL A 160 -33.09 -10.12 17.54
N ASP A 161 -33.74 -10.37 16.39
CA ASP A 161 -34.95 -11.22 16.30
C ASP A 161 -34.69 -12.66 16.77
N ASN A 162 -33.44 -13.16 16.59
CA ASN A 162 -33.04 -14.50 17.01
C ASN A 162 -32.59 -14.58 18.48
N LEU A 163 -32.57 -13.48 19.24
CA LEU A 163 -32.25 -13.52 20.67
C LEU A 163 -33.36 -14.20 21.44
N ARG A 164 -33.01 -15.19 22.27
CA ARG A 164 -34.01 -15.99 23.04
C ARG A 164 -34.37 -15.38 24.39
N THR A 165 -33.65 -14.36 24.83
CA THR A 165 -33.85 -13.72 26.13
C THR A 165 -34.62 -12.41 25.94
N PRO A 166 -35.92 -12.31 26.31
CA PRO A 166 -36.77 -11.15 25.98
C PRO A 166 -36.20 -9.81 26.46
N GLY A 167 -35.69 -9.73 27.67
CA GLY A 167 -35.15 -8.48 28.20
C GLY A 167 -33.89 -8.00 27.48
N ILE A 168 -33.06 -8.92 26.98
CA ILE A 168 -31.88 -8.59 26.17
C ILE A 168 -32.31 -8.20 24.76
N GLN A 169 -33.30 -8.87 24.20
CA GLN A 169 -33.88 -8.56 22.90
C GLN A 169 -34.43 -7.12 22.87
N ASP A 170 -35.25 -6.72 23.87
CA ASP A 170 -35.83 -5.38 23.96
C ASP A 170 -34.79 -4.28 24.04
N VAL A 171 -33.71 -4.49 24.80
CA VAL A 171 -32.61 -3.52 24.92
C VAL A 171 -31.89 -3.37 23.59
N ASN A 172 -31.53 -4.47 22.93
CA ASN A 172 -30.85 -4.44 21.65
C ASN A 172 -31.73 -3.85 20.54
N GLN A 173 -33.05 -4.11 20.57
CA GLN A 173 -34.00 -3.49 19.63
C GLN A 173 -34.02 -1.96 19.79
N LYS A 174 -34.05 -1.44 21.01
CA LYS A 174 -33.96 0.01 21.26
C LYS A 174 -32.69 0.64 20.72
N TYR A 175 -31.55 -0.01 20.87
CA TYR A 175 -30.30 0.46 20.29
C TYR A 175 -30.31 0.44 18.76
N LEU A 176 -30.86 -0.62 18.17
CA LEU A 176 -30.96 -0.74 16.72
C LEU A 176 -31.91 0.32 16.14
N ASP A 177 -33.02 0.62 16.79
CA ASP A 177 -33.96 1.66 16.39
C ASP A 177 -33.35 3.07 16.52
N ALA A 178 -32.56 3.31 17.56
CA ALA A 178 -31.82 4.57 17.71
C ALA A 178 -30.76 4.73 16.59
N LEU A 179 -30.03 3.68 16.29
CA LEU A 179 -29.06 3.67 15.19
C LEU A 179 -29.75 3.90 13.84
N ARG A 180 -30.87 3.22 13.58
CA ARG A 180 -31.66 3.41 12.35
C ARG A 180 -32.07 4.88 12.17
N ARG A 181 -32.63 5.50 13.21
CA ARG A 181 -33.04 6.92 13.19
C ARG A 181 -31.85 7.85 12.91
N ALA A 182 -30.70 7.60 13.55
CA ALA A 182 -29.49 8.39 13.32
C ALA A 182 -28.98 8.28 11.88
N LEU A 183 -29.03 7.07 11.27
CA LEU A 183 -28.61 6.83 9.91
C LEU A 183 -29.60 7.39 8.87
N GLU A 184 -30.89 7.37 9.16
CA GLU A 184 -31.93 7.97 8.30
C GLU A 184 -31.84 9.51 8.28
N GLN A 185 -31.35 10.11 9.36
CA GLN A 185 -31.10 11.56 9.46
C GLN A 185 -29.74 11.98 8.89
N ALA A 186 -28.85 11.02 8.61
CA ALA A 186 -27.52 11.31 8.07
C ALA A 186 -27.62 11.83 6.63
N ASP A 187 -26.70 12.72 6.27
CA ASP A 187 -26.60 13.23 4.91
C ASP A 187 -26.27 12.11 3.92
N GLY A 188 -26.92 12.12 2.78
CA GLY A 188 -26.58 11.25 1.67
C GLY A 188 -25.21 11.58 1.07
N LEU A 189 -24.62 10.64 0.32
CA LEU A 189 -23.29 10.79 -0.27
C LEU A 189 -23.16 12.05 -1.14
N ASP A 190 -24.21 12.37 -1.88
CA ASP A 190 -24.24 13.58 -2.73
C ASP A 190 -24.11 14.87 -1.92
N ARG A 191 -24.75 14.95 -0.77
CA ARG A 191 -24.64 16.11 0.14
C ARG A 191 -23.26 16.19 0.76
N VAL A 192 -22.69 15.04 1.16
CA VAL A 192 -21.33 14.96 1.69
C VAL A 192 -20.34 15.47 0.64
N PHE A 193 -20.47 15.04 -0.63
CA PHE A 193 -19.62 15.52 -1.71
C PHE A 193 -19.83 17.01 -1.98
N ALA A 194 -21.06 17.47 -2.08
CA ALA A 194 -21.37 18.89 -2.30
C ALA A 194 -20.80 19.79 -1.20
N HIS A 195 -20.83 19.33 0.06
CA HIS A 195 -20.30 20.07 1.20
C HIS A 195 -18.76 20.11 1.24
N HIS A 196 -18.10 18.98 0.92
CA HIS A 196 -16.67 18.84 1.11
C HIS A 196 -15.84 19.05 -0.17
N ILE A 197 -16.41 18.84 -1.35
CA ILE A 197 -15.75 19.05 -2.63
C ILE A 197 -16.14 20.44 -3.17
N THR A 198 -15.62 21.47 -2.52
CA THR A 198 -15.89 22.86 -2.91
C THR A 198 -14.97 23.36 -4.00
N ASN A 199 -13.76 22.85 -4.09
CA ASN A 199 -12.77 23.20 -5.11
C ASN A 199 -12.68 22.09 -6.16
N LYS A 200 -13.27 22.30 -7.36
CA LYS A 200 -13.27 21.31 -8.45
C LYS A 200 -11.88 21.03 -9.05
N SER A 201 -10.91 21.91 -8.84
CA SER A 201 -9.51 21.70 -9.25
C SER A 201 -8.65 21.02 -8.18
N GLY A 202 -9.21 20.73 -6.99
CA GLY A 202 -8.54 20.01 -5.91
C GLY A 202 -8.28 18.54 -6.25
N LYS A 203 -7.37 17.91 -5.51
CA LYS A 203 -7.14 16.45 -5.59
C LYS A 203 -7.93 15.76 -4.47
N TYR A 204 -8.71 14.76 -4.85
CA TYR A 204 -9.57 14.00 -3.94
C TYR A 204 -9.31 12.52 -4.12
N ILE A 205 -9.28 11.77 -3.02
CA ILE A 205 -9.19 10.32 -3.00
C ILE A 205 -10.40 9.80 -2.25
N VAL A 206 -11.16 8.90 -2.88
CA VAL A 206 -12.34 8.28 -2.27
C VAL A 206 -12.03 6.80 -2.06
N PHE A 207 -12.07 6.36 -0.81
CA PHE A 207 -11.92 4.96 -0.44
C PHE A 207 -13.31 4.37 -0.22
N CYS A 208 -13.66 3.36 -0.99
CA CYS A 208 -14.90 2.63 -0.83
C CYS A 208 -14.63 1.24 -0.25
N ALA A 209 -15.52 0.76 0.62
CA ALA A 209 -15.46 -0.62 1.06
C ALA A 209 -15.74 -1.54 -0.12
N ASN A 210 -14.79 -2.38 -0.48
CA ASN A 210 -15.00 -3.41 -1.48
C ASN A 210 -15.90 -4.52 -0.92
N LYS A 211 -16.71 -5.05 -1.78
CA LYS A 211 -17.42 -6.32 -1.60
C LYS A 211 -16.95 -7.30 -2.60
#